data_98b7872f5c6a10b1a2ec3a7eba9d4323
#
_entry.id   98b7872f5c6a10b1a2ec3a7eba9d4323
#
_cell.length_a   1.000
_cell.length_b   1.000
_cell.length_c   1.000
_cell.angle_alpha   90.00
_cell.angle_beta   90.00
_cell.angle_gamma   90.00
#
_symmetry.space_group_name_H-M   'P 1'
#
loop_
_entity.id
_entity.type
_entity.pdbx_description
1 polymer ?
#
loop_
_entity_poly.entity_id
_entity_poly.type
_entity_poly.pdbx_seq_one_letter_code
_entity_poly.pdbx_strand_id
1 'polypeptide(L)'
;DLGSALVFFFVFLVMLYVATGKKFYLVIGLGLIAIGGIGAFMAFGHVQVRVNTWLDPFADAQNTGYQLTQAIYSIADGDLFGVGIGRGLAEQIPVVESDFIFAAIAEEIGLLGAAGVLLLFLCFAVRGFVTAARAKSDVSSFVAVGLTSMIVLQAFIIVGGVTRLIP
;
A
#
# COMPACT_ATOMS: atom_id res chain seq x y z
N ASP A 1 8.89 11.67 -5.19
CA ASP A 1 7.99 10.83 -4.39
C ASP A 1 8.65 9.47 -4.12
N LEU A 2 9.00 9.23 -2.85
CA LEU A 2 9.68 8.00 -2.43
C LEU A 2 8.77 6.77 -2.55
N GLY A 3 7.48 6.94 -2.32
CA GLY A 3 6.49 5.86 -2.41
C GLY A 3 6.37 5.32 -3.83
N SER A 4 6.21 6.19 -4.80
CA SER A 4 6.16 5.79 -6.21
C SER A 4 7.45 5.15 -6.69
N ALA A 5 8.61 5.67 -6.28
CA ALA A 5 9.91 5.08 -6.60
C ALA A 5 10.02 3.65 -6.05
N LEU A 6 9.52 3.42 -4.85
CA LEU A 6 9.52 2.10 -4.19
C LEU A 6 8.60 1.11 -4.93
N VAL A 7 7.41 1.55 -5.37
CA VAL A 7 6.53 0.71 -6.22
C VAL A 7 7.24 0.29 -7.49
N PHE A 8 7.82 1.23 -8.23
CA PHE A 8 8.55 0.91 -9.48
C PHE A 8 9.72 -0.04 -9.24
N PHE A 9 10.46 0.16 -8.15
CA PHE A 9 11.57 -0.72 -7.81
C PHE A 9 11.10 -2.15 -7.48
N PHE A 10 10.01 -2.29 -6.72
CA PHE A 10 9.42 -3.61 -6.45
C PHE A 10 8.89 -4.29 -7.72
N VAL A 11 8.20 -3.55 -8.60
CA VAL A 11 7.74 -4.08 -9.89
C VAL A 11 8.94 -4.56 -10.72
N PHE A 12 10.02 -3.77 -10.76
CA PHE A 12 11.26 -4.16 -11.42
C PHE A 12 11.83 -5.47 -10.87
N LEU A 13 11.87 -5.62 -9.54
CA LEU A 13 12.36 -6.86 -8.90
C LEU A 13 11.48 -8.08 -9.24
N VAL A 14 10.15 -7.91 -9.23
CA VAL A 14 9.22 -8.97 -9.62
C VAL A 14 9.45 -9.38 -11.10
N MET A 15 9.56 -8.38 -11.97
CA MET A 15 9.82 -8.62 -13.39
C MET A 15 11.17 -9.33 -13.61
N LEU A 16 12.20 -8.90 -12.93
CA LEU A 16 13.53 -9.51 -13.00
C LEU A 16 13.50 -10.95 -12.49
N TYR A 17 12.77 -11.22 -11.42
CA TYR A 17 12.59 -12.58 -10.91
C TYR A 17 11.84 -13.47 -11.91
N VAL A 18 10.75 -12.98 -12.49
CA VAL A 18 9.97 -13.74 -13.48
C VAL A 18 10.79 -14.02 -14.74
N ALA A 19 11.60 -13.04 -15.18
CA ALA A 19 12.45 -13.18 -16.36
C ALA A 19 13.62 -14.15 -16.18
N THR A 20 14.20 -14.23 -14.97
CA THR A 20 15.44 -14.99 -14.72
C THR A 20 15.23 -16.28 -13.94
N GLY A 21 14.12 -16.41 -13.20
CA GLY A 21 13.86 -17.51 -12.27
C GLY A 21 14.79 -17.53 -11.04
N LYS A 22 15.68 -16.56 -10.88
CA LYS A 22 16.71 -16.55 -9.83
C LYS A 22 16.27 -15.74 -8.64
N LYS A 23 16.01 -16.41 -7.50
CA LYS A 23 15.68 -15.79 -6.20
C LYS A 23 16.78 -14.83 -5.67
N PHE A 24 18.01 -14.99 -6.16
CA PHE A 24 19.13 -14.15 -5.79
C PHE A 24 18.87 -12.65 -6.02
N TYR A 25 18.21 -12.28 -7.11
CA TYR A 25 17.88 -10.88 -7.40
C TYR A 25 16.86 -10.30 -6.41
N LEU A 26 15.92 -11.10 -5.92
CA LEU A 26 14.99 -10.68 -4.89
C LEU A 26 15.71 -10.39 -3.56
N VAL A 27 16.64 -11.26 -3.17
CA VAL A 27 17.41 -11.10 -1.93
C VAL A 27 18.27 -9.83 -1.99
N ILE A 28 19.00 -9.63 -3.09
CA ILE A 28 19.79 -8.40 -3.29
C ILE A 28 18.90 -7.17 -3.31
N GLY A 29 17.78 -7.21 -4.04
CA GLY A 29 16.86 -6.09 -4.13
C GLY A 29 16.26 -5.71 -2.77
N LEU A 30 15.83 -6.67 -1.96
CA LEU A 30 15.36 -6.42 -0.60
C LEU A 30 16.48 -5.88 0.30
N GLY A 31 17.70 -6.36 0.14
CA GLY A 31 18.88 -5.82 0.83
C GLY A 31 19.14 -4.35 0.47
N LEU A 32 19.04 -3.99 -0.80
CA LEU A 32 19.18 -2.61 -1.26
C LEU A 32 18.07 -1.70 -0.73
N ILE A 33 16.83 -2.19 -0.65
CA ILE A 33 15.72 -1.44 -0.03
C ILE A 33 16.03 -1.19 1.46
N ALA A 34 16.48 -2.19 2.19
CA ALA A 34 16.80 -2.05 3.61
C ALA A 34 17.93 -1.03 3.83
N ILE A 35 19.03 -1.14 3.05
CA ILE A 35 20.15 -0.20 3.12
C ILE A 35 19.69 1.20 2.70
N GLY A 36 18.93 1.32 1.61
CA GLY A 36 18.40 2.59 1.12
C GLY A 36 17.43 3.24 2.12
N GLY A 37 16.59 2.46 2.78
CA GLY A 37 15.67 2.92 3.82
C GLY A 37 16.41 3.46 5.05
N ILE A 38 17.43 2.75 5.52
CA ILE A 38 18.30 3.22 6.62
C ILE A 38 19.03 4.51 6.21
N GLY A 39 19.58 4.53 5.01
CA GLY A 39 20.26 5.72 4.47
C GLY A 39 19.31 6.92 4.34
N ALA A 40 18.09 6.70 3.84
CA ALA A 40 17.07 7.73 3.73
C ALA A 40 16.64 8.25 5.12
N PHE A 41 16.47 7.38 6.10
CA PHE A 41 16.17 7.77 7.47
C PHE A 41 17.28 8.65 8.07
N MET A 42 18.54 8.34 7.81
CA MET A 42 19.68 9.13 8.32
C MET A 42 19.86 10.45 7.58
N ALA A 43 19.53 10.51 6.28
CA ALA A 43 19.79 11.66 5.42
C ALA A 43 18.63 12.67 5.36
N PHE A 44 17.39 12.23 5.51
CA PHE A 44 16.21 13.06 5.24
C PHE A 44 15.29 13.22 6.46
N GLY A 45 15.16 14.45 6.95
CA GLY A 45 14.30 14.77 8.11
C GLY A 45 12.81 14.41 7.89
N HIS A 46 12.30 14.55 6.67
CA HIS A 46 10.90 14.17 6.38
C HIS A 46 10.66 12.66 6.48
N VAL A 47 11.68 11.82 6.22
CA VAL A 47 11.59 10.37 6.42
C VAL A 47 11.57 10.04 7.91
N GLN A 48 12.37 10.75 8.73
CA GLN A 48 12.35 10.61 10.19
C GLN A 48 10.98 10.99 10.76
N VAL A 49 10.39 12.09 10.30
CA VAL A 49 9.04 12.49 10.71
C VAL A 49 8.02 11.39 10.39
N ARG A 50 8.03 10.83 9.18
CA ARG A 50 7.12 9.74 8.80
C ARG A 50 7.28 8.50 9.67
N VAL A 51 8.52 8.08 9.95
CA VAL A 51 8.79 6.92 10.83
C VAL A 51 8.34 7.20 12.25
N ASN A 52 8.59 8.38 12.79
CA ASN A 52 8.15 8.75 14.14
C ASN A 52 6.62 8.80 14.23
N THR A 53 5.96 9.38 13.24
CA THR A 53 4.48 9.41 13.15
C THR A 53 3.90 7.99 13.01
N TRP A 54 4.56 7.11 12.29
CA TRP A 54 4.16 5.71 12.20
C TRP A 54 4.28 4.96 13.53
N LEU A 55 5.34 5.22 14.29
CA LEU A 55 5.55 4.62 15.62
C LEU A 55 4.54 5.15 16.65
N ASP A 56 4.32 6.45 16.68
CA ASP A 56 3.35 7.09 17.57
C ASP A 56 2.65 8.27 16.89
N PRO A 57 1.53 8.05 16.18
CA PRO A 57 0.77 9.11 15.52
C PRO A 57 0.07 10.03 16.52
N PHE A 58 -0.15 9.59 17.76
CA PHE A 58 -0.83 10.36 18.77
C PHE A 58 0.07 11.37 19.49
N ALA A 59 1.39 11.24 19.38
CA ALA A 59 2.35 12.18 19.95
C ALA A 59 2.17 13.61 19.42
N ASP A 60 1.78 13.75 18.14
CA ASP A 60 1.48 15.05 17.51
C ASP A 60 0.25 14.92 16.60
N ALA A 61 -0.87 14.52 17.20
CA ALA A 61 -2.11 14.21 16.51
C ALA A 61 -2.75 15.40 15.77
N GLN A 62 -2.33 16.65 16.07
CA GLN A 62 -2.90 17.86 15.47
C GLN A 62 -2.09 18.37 14.26
N ASN A 63 -0.84 17.92 14.09
CA ASN A 63 0.03 18.36 13.01
C ASN A 63 0.53 17.17 12.19
N THR A 64 1.73 16.64 12.52
CA THR A 64 2.39 15.60 11.72
C THR A 64 1.64 14.28 11.72
N GLY A 65 0.96 13.92 12.82
CA GLY A 65 0.16 12.72 12.97
C GLY A 65 -1.31 12.87 12.56
N TYR A 66 -1.77 14.06 12.16
CA TYR A 66 -3.18 14.34 11.95
C TYR A 66 -3.86 13.38 10.97
N GLN A 67 -3.29 13.22 9.79
CA GLN A 67 -3.87 12.35 8.74
C GLN A 67 -4.02 10.90 9.22
N LEU A 68 -2.97 10.34 9.80
CA LEU A 68 -2.97 8.96 10.26
C LEU A 68 -3.90 8.75 11.47
N THR A 69 -3.94 9.72 12.38
CA THR A 69 -4.86 9.69 13.53
C THR A 69 -6.32 9.75 13.10
N GLN A 70 -6.65 10.63 12.15
CA GLN A 70 -8.01 10.70 11.60
C GLN A 70 -8.37 9.41 10.86
N ALA A 71 -7.46 8.84 10.07
CA ALA A 71 -7.69 7.57 9.41
C ALA A 71 -7.98 6.42 10.39
N ILE A 72 -7.27 6.38 11.52
CA ILE A 72 -7.51 5.39 12.57
C ILE A 72 -8.90 5.59 13.18
N TYR A 73 -9.32 6.83 13.43
CA TYR A 73 -10.66 7.13 13.94
C TYR A 73 -11.74 6.73 12.95
N SER A 74 -11.61 7.08 11.66
CA SER A 74 -12.56 6.68 10.61
C SER A 74 -12.72 5.16 10.53
N ILE A 75 -11.61 4.41 10.60
CA ILE A 75 -11.69 2.92 10.61
C ILE A 75 -12.42 2.43 11.87
N ALA A 76 -12.18 3.06 13.03
CA ALA A 76 -12.84 2.67 14.28
C ALA A 76 -14.34 2.99 14.27
N ASP A 77 -14.72 4.15 13.73
CA ASP A 77 -16.11 4.59 13.61
C ASP A 77 -16.93 3.71 12.66
N GLY A 78 -16.27 3.12 11.65
CA GLY A 78 -16.91 2.20 10.73
C GLY A 78 -17.36 0.88 11.35
N ASP A 79 -16.77 0.44 12.46
CA ASP A 79 -17.07 -0.83 13.12
C ASP A 79 -17.16 -2.01 12.12
N LEU A 80 -18.05 -2.97 12.33
CA LEU A 80 -18.22 -4.13 11.45
C LEU A 80 -19.01 -3.82 10.17
N PHE A 81 -20.02 -2.96 10.26
CA PHE A 81 -21.03 -2.77 9.20
C PHE A 81 -20.97 -1.40 8.51
N GLY A 82 -20.15 -0.48 9.01
CA GLY A 82 -20.01 0.87 8.50
C GLY A 82 -21.12 1.81 8.97
N VAL A 83 -20.82 3.13 8.88
CA VAL A 83 -21.78 4.19 9.18
C VAL A 83 -22.80 4.40 8.06
N GLY A 84 -22.55 3.83 6.88
CA GLY A 84 -23.36 3.94 5.66
C GLY A 84 -22.70 4.81 4.59
N ILE A 85 -22.93 4.45 3.32
CA ILE A 85 -22.36 5.14 2.17
C ILE A 85 -22.77 6.62 2.16
N GLY A 86 -21.80 7.52 2.05
CA GLY A 86 -22.00 8.98 2.07
C GLY A 86 -22.37 9.56 3.44
N ARG A 87 -22.19 8.81 4.52
CA ARG A 87 -22.44 9.27 5.91
C ARG A 87 -21.17 9.36 6.74
N GLY A 88 -20.03 8.94 6.19
CA GLY A 88 -18.74 9.07 6.83
C GLY A 88 -18.24 10.51 6.90
N LEU A 89 -17.26 10.74 7.74
CA LEU A 89 -16.57 12.01 7.90
C LEU A 89 -15.12 11.95 7.36
N ALA A 90 -14.80 10.89 6.62
CA ALA A 90 -13.47 10.69 6.06
C ALA A 90 -12.99 11.85 5.16
N GLU A 91 -13.91 12.66 4.62
CA GLU A 91 -13.58 13.90 3.89
C GLU A 91 -12.75 14.90 4.72
N GLN A 92 -12.76 14.77 6.04
CA GLN A 92 -11.91 15.59 6.93
C GLN A 92 -10.44 15.19 6.89
N ILE A 93 -10.12 14.00 6.32
CA ILE A 93 -8.74 13.55 6.15
C ILE A 93 -8.17 14.22 4.90
N PRO A 94 -7.11 15.03 5.02
CA PRO A 94 -6.46 15.60 3.84
C PRO A 94 -5.98 14.50 2.89
N VAL A 95 -6.25 14.66 1.59
CA VAL A 95 -5.84 13.70 0.52
C VAL A 95 -6.47 12.31 0.69
N VAL A 96 -7.66 12.23 1.29
CA VAL A 96 -8.38 10.97 1.51
C VAL A 96 -8.60 10.18 0.21
N GLU A 97 -8.80 10.88 -0.90
CA GLU A 97 -9.10 10.31 -2.22
C GLU A 97 -7.97 9.44 -2.80
N SER A 98 -6.75 9.57 -2.28
CA SER A 98 -5.58 8.80 -2.75
C SER A 98 -5.04 7.88 -1.67
N ASP A 99 -4.28 8.43 -0.73
CA ASP A 99 -3.48 7.66 0.21
C ASP A 99 -4.30 7.10 1.38
N PHE A 100 -5.46 7.70 1.68
CA PHE A 100 -6.32 7.30 2.79
C PHE A 100 -7.70 6.78 2.37
N ILE A 101 -7.89 6.48 1.09
CA ILE A 101 -9.18 5.97 0.56
C ILE A 101 -9.65 4.71 1.28
N PHE A 102 -8.73 3.86 1.74
CA PHE A 102 -9.08 2.66 2.49
C PHE A 102 -9.72 2.98 3.85
N ALA A 103 -9.34 4.09 4.51
CA ALA A 103 -9.99 4.54 5.73
C ALA A 103 -11.45 4.94 5.47
N ALA A 104 -11.70 5.70 4.39
CA ALA A 104 -13.06 6.07 3.99
C ALA A 104 -13.93 4.83 3.68
N ILE A 105 -13.38 3.86 2.94
CA ILE A 105 -14.05 2.59 2.66
C ILE A 105 -14.40 1.85 3.96
N ALA A 106 -13.44 1.77 4.89
CA ALA A 106 -13.66 1.09 6.16
C ALA A 106 -14.68 1.81 7.05
N GLU A 107 -14.73 3.14 7.03
CA GLU A 107 -15.74 3.93 7.74
C GLU A 107 -17.14 3.70 7.18
N GLU A 108 -17.31 3.82 5.85
CA GLU A 108 -18.64 3.80 5.23
C GLU A 108 -19.27 2.40 5.15
N ILE A 109 -18.47 1.39 4.80
CA ILE A 109 -18.96 0.00 4.61
C ILE A 109 -18.46 -0.99 5.67
N GLY A 110 -17.75 -0.49 6.66
CA GLY A 110 -17.26 -1.24 7.80
C GLY A 110 -16.12 -2.20 7.48
N LEU A 111 -15.68 -2.90 8.52
CA LEU A 111 -14.58 -3.87 8.42
C LEU A 111 -14.91 -5.02 7.47
N LEU A 112 -16.16 -5.48 7.42
CA LEU A 112 -16.59 -6.55 6.49
C LEU A 112 -16.48 -6.08 5.03
N GLY A 113 -16.91 -4.86 4.74
CA GLY A 113 -16.79 -4.30 3.39
C GLY A 113 -15.31 -4.05 3.01
N ALA A 114 -14.52 -3.51 3.92
CA ALA A 114 -13.08 -3.33 3.74
C ALA A 114 -12.37 -4.68 3.47
N ALA A 115 -12.70 -5.73 4.23
CA ALA A 115 -12.20 -7.08 3.97
C ALA A 115 -12.64 -7.60 2.60
N GLY A 116 -13.88 -7.32 2.18
CA GLY A 116 -14.37 -7.63 0.84
C GLY A 116 -13.53 -6.97 -0.27
N VAL A 117 -13.17 -5.71 -0.11
CA VAL A 117 -12.28 -4.99 -1.04
C VAL A 117 -10.91 -5.65 -1.11
N LEU A 118 -10.31 -6.02 0.04
CA LEU A 118 -9.03 -6.75 0.06
C LEU A 118 -9.12 -8.10 -0.65
N LEU A 119 -10.21 -8.84 -0.46
CA LEU A 119 -10.45 -10.09 -1.17
C LEU A 119 -10.58 -9.88 -2.69
N LEU A 120 -11.20 -8.79 -3.14
CA LEU A 120 -11.26 -8.45 -4.56
C LEU A 120 -9.86 -8.17 -5.14
N PHE A 121 -9.00 -7.43 -4.42
CA PHE A 121 -7.60 -7.24 -4.82
C PHE A 121 -6.83 -8.56 -4.85
N LEU A 122 -7.05 -9.46 -3.89
CA LEU A 122 -6.45 -10.79 -3.89
C LEU A 122 -6.92 -11.62 -5.10
N CYS A 123 -8.22 -11.62 -5.40
CA CYS A 123 -8.76 -12.27 -6.59
C CYS A 123 -8.17 -11.70 -7.88
N PHE A 124 -8.04 -10.37 -7.96
CA PHE A 124 -7.39 -9.69 -9.08
C PHE A 124 -5.93 -10.15 -9.23
N ALA A 125 -5.16 -10.20 -8.15
CA ALA A 125 -3.78 -10.66 -8.14
C ALA A 125 -3.66 -12.09 -8.67
N VAL A 126 -4.46 -13.01 -8.12
CA VAL A 126 -4.47 -14.42 -8.54
C VAL A 126 -4.82 -14.53 -10.02
N ARG A 127 -5.87 -13.86 -10.46
CA ARG A 127 -6.29 -13.90 -11.88
C ARG A 127 -5.27 -13.25 -12.81
N GLY A 128 -4.66 -12.15 -12.40
CA GLY A 128 -3.61 -11.48 -13.16
C GLY A 128 -2.39 -12.37 -13.37
N PHE A 129 -1.88 -13.00 -12.32
CA PHE A 129 -0.74 -13.92 -12.42
C PHE A 129 -1.08 -15.20 -13.17
N VAL A 130 -2.30 -15.74 -13.03
CA VAL A 130 -2.75 -16.89 -13.85
C VAL A 130 -2.83 -16.50 -15.33
N THR A 131 -3.30 -15.31 -15.64
CA THR A 131 -3.33 -14.79 -17.02
C THR A 131 -1.91 -14.67 -17.59
N ALA A 132 -1.00 -14.13 -16.80
CA ALA A 132 0.42 -14.05 -17.17
C ALA A 132 1.03 -15.43 -17.46
N ALA A 133 0.77 -16.41 -16.58
CA ALA A 133 1.29 -17.77 -16.71
C ALA A 133 0.72 -18.53 -17.93
N ARG A 134 -0.46 -18.14 -18.41
CA ARG A 134 -1.13 -18.73 -19.59
C ARG A 134 -0.93 -17.92 -20.87
N ALA A 135 -0.17 -16.84 -20.83
CA ALA A 135 0.08 -16.01 -22.00
C ALA A 135 0.83 -16.78 -23.10
N LYS A 136 0.46 -16.51 -24.35
CA LYS A 136 1.04 -17.21 -25.51
C LYS A 136 2.41 -16.65 -25.94
N SER A 137 2.77 -15.46 -25.46
CA SER A 137 4.06 -14.82 -25.73
C SER A 137 4.68 -14.27 -24.47
N ASP A 138 6.01 -14.21 -24.44
CA ASP A 138 6.75 -13.66 -23.31
C ASP A 138 6.40 -12.20 -23.06
N VAL A 139 6.22 -11.40 -24.10
CA VAL A 139 5.82 -9.99 -23.99
C VAL A 139 4.47 -9.86 -23.27
N SER A 140 3.46 -10.63 -23.68
CA SER A 140 2.14 -10.61 -23.04
C SER A 140 2.21 -11.07 -21.58
N SER A 141 3.05 -12.07 -21.29
CA SER A 141 3.29 -12.54 -19.93
C SER A 141 3.90 -11.45 -19.05
N PHE A 142 4.97 -10.80 -19.52
CA PHE A 142 5.62 -9.72 -18.77
C PHE A 142 4.72 -8.51 -18.57
N VAL A 143 3.95 -8.11 -19.58
CA VAL A 143 2.97 -7.02 -19.42
C VAL A 143 1.95 -7.37 -18.35
N ALA A 144 1.39 -8.57 -18.38
CA ALA A 144 0.41 -9.01 -17.37
C ALA A 144 1.01 -9.08 -15.97
N VAL A 145 2.24 -9.59 -15.79
CA VAL A 145 2.94 -9.57 -14.50
C VAL A 145 3.18 -8.15 -14.02
N GLY A 146 3.70 -7.29 -14.88
CA GLY A 146 4.05 -5.91 -14.53
C GLY A 146 2.83 -5.11 -14.07
N LEU A 147 1.75 -5.12 -14.85
CA LEU A 147 0.51 -4.41 -14.51
C LEU A 147 -0.14 -4.97 -13.25
N THR A 148 -0.22 -6.29 -13.11
CA THR A 148 -0.78 -6.93 -11.91
C THR A 148 0.05 -6.56 -10.68
N SER A 149 1.36 -6.69 -10.75
CA SER A 149 2.26 -6.36 -9.63
C SER A 149 2.16 -4.89 -9.23
N MET A 150 2.09 -3.97 -10.20
CA MET A 150 1.97 -2.54 -9.94
C MET A 150 0.71 -2.22 -9.13
N ILE A 151 -0.45 -2.71 -9.58
CA ILE A 151 -1.74 -2.45 -8.91
C ILE A 151 -1.77 -3.09 -7.52
N VAL A 152 -1.32 -4.34 -7.39
CA VAL A 152 -1.33 -5.07 -6.12
C VAL A 152 -0.37 -4.43 -5.10
N LEU A 153 0.84 -4.06 -5.54
CA LEU A 153 1.80 -3.39 -4.67
C LEU A 153 1.32 -2.02 -4.22
N GLN A 154 0.71 -1.24 -5.12
CA GLN A 154 0.16 0.05 -4.76
C GLN A 154 -0.99 -0.08 -3.76
N ALA A 155 -1.91 -1.02 -3.98
CA ALA A 155 -2.98 -1.31 -3.01
C ALA A 155 -2.41 -1.74 -1.66
N PHE A 156 -1.38 -2.60 -1.64
CA PHE A 156 -0.72 -3.04 -0.42
C PHE A 156 -0.05 -1.87 0.34
N ILE A 157 0.60 -0.96 -0.37
CA ILE A 157 1.24 0.22 0.25
C ILE A 157 0.19 1.14 0.84
N ILE A 158 -0.90 1.44 0.12
CA ILE A 158 -1.99 2.29 0.62
C ILE A 158 -2.62 1.67 1.87
N VAL A 159 -3.05 0.43 1.79
CA VAL A 159 -3.67 -0.28 2.93
C VAL A 159 -2.69 -0.41 4.09
N GLY A 160 -1.44 -0.79 3.80
CA GLY A 160 -0.39 -0.94 4.80
C GLY A 160 -0.04 0.35 5.53
N GLY A 161 -0.01 1.48 4.81
CA GLY A 161 0.22 2.81 5.39
C GLY A 161 -0.92 3.22 6.33
N VAL A 162 -2.17 3.08 5.87
CA VAL A 162 -3.37 3.44 6.65
C VAL A 162 -3.55 2.55 7.87
N THR A 163 -3.26 1.25 7.75
CA THR A 163 -3.37 0.28 8.86
C THR A 163 -2.12 0.21 9.75
N ARG A 164 -1.12 1.06 9.52
CA ARG A 164 0.15 1.08 10.25
C ARG A 164 0.96 -0.22 10.14
N LEU A 165 0.80 -0.99 9.08
CA LEU A 165 1.66 -2.14 8.82
C LEU A 165 3.04 -1.71 8.28
N ILE A 166 3.08 -0.58 7.58
CA ILE A 166 4.29 0.01 7.00
C ILE A 166 4.33 1.52 7.30
N PRO A 167 5.55 2.12 7.40
CA PRO A 167 5.73 3.54 7.66
C PRO A 167 5.40 4.44 6.46
#